data_cba5fd9e1e2b88053cd16eea907f056e
#
_entry.id   cba5fd9e1e2b88053cd16eea907f056e
#
_cell.length_a   1.000
_cell.length_b   1.000
_cell.length_c   1.000
_cell.angle_alpha   90.00
_cell.angle_beta   90.00
_cell.angle_gamma   90.00
#
_symmetry.space_group_name_H-M   'P 1'
#
loop_
_entity.id
_entity.type
_entity.pdbx_description
1 polymer ?
#
loop_
_entity_poly.entity_id
_entity_poly.type
_entity_poly.pdbx_seq_one_letter_code
_entity_poly.pdbx_strand_id
1 'polypeptide(L)'
;MTKLNLESIQDKVFRLKANANFIADIIKLSDSDILNGTDISKYIALEHMLQLSIQIILDIGSHILAEDFHENPATYNEVILALGKHEIISKDLAVANEEMAKFRNKLVHDYDNVDKTKVLEYARSAPEIFYSFGKAYVSYIQKSPNLI
;
A
#
# COMPACT_ATOMS: atom_id res chain seq x y z
N MET A 1 25.80 -8.18 5.33
CA MET A 1 25.23 -7.14 6.20
C MET A 1 24.15 -6.38 5.42
N THR A 2 22.99 -6.23 6.02
CA THR A 2 21.90 -5.52 5.32
C THR A 2 22.18 -4.01 5.25
N LYS A 3 21.81 -3.39 4.14
CA LYS A 3 21.80 -1.94 3.99
C LYS A 3 20.40 -1.37 4.17
N LEU A 4 19.46 -2.19 4.63
CA LEU A 4 18.10 -1.73 4.88
C LEU A 4 18.09 -0.62 5.93
N ASN A 5 17.35 0.43 5.64
CA ASN A 5 17.08 1.47 6.62
C ASN A 5 15.89 1.03 7.47
N LEU A 6 16.20 0.30 8.56
CA LEU A 6 15.18 -0.31 9.41
C LEU A 6 14.28 0.73 10.06
N GLU A 7 14.85 1.84 10.52
CA GLU A 7 14.08 2.92 11.13
C GLU A 7 13.08 3.51 10.12
N SER A 8 13.54 3.78 8.91
CA SER A 8 12.66 4.30 7.86
C SER A 8 11.52 3.33 7.52
N ILE A 9 11.84 2.04 7.43
CA ILE A 9 10.81 1.03 7.17
C ILE A 9 9.79 0.98 8.30
N GLN A 10 10.23 1.00 9.55
CA GLN A 10 9.35 0.99 10.71
C GLN A 10 8.45 2.21 10.74
N ASP A 11 8.99 3.38 10.46
CA ASP A 11 8.23 4.63 10.41
C ASP A 11 7.17 4.59 9.30
N LYS A 12 7.54 4.05 8.13
CA LYS A 12 6.61 3.91 7.01
C LYS A 12 5.51 2.90 7.31
N VAL A 13 5.84 1.79 7.94
CA VAL A 13 4.83 0.79 8.36
C VAL A 13 3.87 1.39 9.38
N PHE A 14 4.39 2.17 10.32
CA PHE A 14 3.54 2.87 11.30
C PHE A 14 2.57 3.81 10.59
N ARG A 15 3.05 4.58 9.61
CA ARG A 15 2.21 5.48 8.82
C ARG A 15 1.17 4.70 8.01
N LEU A 16 1.59 3.59 7.40
CA LEU A 16 0.67 2.74 6.63
C LEU A 16 -0.48 2.26 7.51
N LYS A 17 -0.18 1.83 8.72
CA LYS A 17 -1.16 1.37 9.69
C LYS A 17 -2.11 2.49 10.11
N ALA A 18 -1.58 3.69 10.37
CA ALA A 18 -2.39 4.85 10.69
C ALA A 18 -3.32 5.23 9.55
N ASN A 19 -2.83 5.19 8.32
CA ASN A 19 -3.64 5.46 7.13
C ASN A 19 -4.75 4.42 6.97
N ALA A 20 -4.44 3.14 7.20
CA ALA A 20 -5.43 2.06 7.13
C ALA A 20 -6.53 2.26 8.19
N ASN A 21 -6.17 2.67 9.39
CA ASN A 21 -7.13 2.97 10.45
C ASN A 21 -8.06 4.13 10.06
N PHE A 22 -7.48 5.17 9.45
CA PHE A 22 -8.25 6.32 8.97
C PHE A 22 -9.25 5.91 7.88
N ILE A 23 -8.80 5.11 6.91
CA ILE A 23 -9.66 4.59 5.85
C ILE A 23 -10.79 3.75 6.46
N ALA A 24 -10.46 2.88 7.41
CA ALA A 24 -11.44 2.02 8.07
C ALA A 24 -12.55 2.85 8.76
N ASP A 25 -12.21 4.00 9.31
CA ASP A 25 -13.20 4.88 9.92
C ASP A 25 -14.10 5.54 8.87
N ILE A 26 -13.53 6.02 7.77
CA ILE A 26 -14.33 6.66 6.71
C ILE A 26 -15.32 5.67 6.07
N ILE A 27 -14.87 4.44 5.80
CA ILE A 27 -15.74 3.47 5.13
C ILE A 27 -16.85 2.89 5.99
N LYS A 28 -16.93 3.29 7.27
CA LYS A 28 -18.10 3.02 8.10
C LYS A 28 -19.32 3.83 7.65
N LEU A 29 -19.08 4.95 6.95
CA LEU A 29 -20.14 5.78 6.39
C LEU A 29 -20.69 5.11 5.12
N SER A 30 -21.93 5.46 4.77
CA SER A 30 -22.51 5.00 3.50
C SER A 30 -21.80 5.70 2.33
N ASP A 31 -21.87 5.07 1.15
CA ASP A 31 -21.34 5.67 -0.08
C ASP A 31 -22.00 7.04 -0.32
N SER A 32 -23.28 7.14 -0.07
CA SER A 32 -24.02 8.40 -0.22
C SER A 32 -23.47 9.50 0.68
N ASP A 33 -23.16 9.18 1.94
CA ASP A 33 -22.58 10.16 2.87
C ASP A 33 -21.19 10.62 2.45
N ILE A 34 -20.42 9.73 1.84
CA ILE A 34 -19.07 10.06 1.37
C ILE A 34 -19.13 10.89 0.09
N LEU A 35 -19.99 10.50 -0.87
CA LEU A 35 -20.01 11.07 -2.23
C LEU A 35 -20.94 12.24 -2.43
N ASN A 36 -22.11 12.24 -1.77
CA ASN A 36 -23.21 13.16 -2.06
C ASN A 36 -23.47 14.18 -0.95
N GLY A 37 -22.64 14.20 0.07
CA GLY A 37 -22.75 15.21 1.12
C GLY A 37 -22.39 16.61 0.62
N THR A 38 -22.68 17.62 1.40
CA THR A 38 -22.25 18.99 1.10
C THR A 38 -20.75 19.17 1.26
N ASP A 39 -20.09 18.22 1.88
CA ASP A 39 -18.65 18.23 2.16
C ASP A 39 -17.98 17.03 1.50
N ILE A 40 -17.25 17.30 0.41
CA ILE A 40 -16.49 16.29 -0.34
C ILE A 40 -15.16 15.94 0.33
N SER A 41 -14.82 16.58 1.45
CA SER A 41 -13.49 16.40 2.08
C SER A 41 -13.19 14.96 2.47
N LYS A 42 -14.21 14.20 2.89
CA LYS A 42 -14.03 12.79 3.25
C LYS A 42 -13.60 11.94 2.06
N TYR A 43 -14.20 12.18 0.89
CA TYR A 43 -13.81 11.48 -0.32
C TYR A 43 -12.39 11.86 -0.75
N ILE A 44 -12.06 13.15 -0.72
CA ILE A 44 -10.73 13.64 -1.06
C ILE A 44 -9.68 13.04 -0.13
N ALA A 45 -9.96 13.02 1.17
CA ALA A 45 -9.05 12.44 2.15
C ALA A 45 -8.87 10.94 1.91
N LEU A 46 -9.95 10.22 1.60
CA LEU A 46 -9.93 8.79 1.30
C LEU A 46 -9.03 8.51 0.09
N GLU A 47 -9.24 9.23 -0.99
CA GLU A 47 -8.46 9.09 -2.22
C GLU A 47 -6.97 9.33 -1.96
N HIS A 48 -6.65 10.37 -1.19
CA HIS A 48 -5.28 10.71 -0.84
C HIS A 48 -4.64 9.64 0.04
N MET A 49 -5.38 9.11 1.03
CA MET A 49 -4.87 8.05 1.91
C MET A 49 -4.61 6.76 1.16
N LEU A 50 -5.44 6.41 0.19
CA LEU A 50 -5.22 5.25 -0.67
C LEU A 50 -3.94 5.42 -1.48
N GLN A 51 -3.78 6.58 -2.11
CA GLN A 51 -2.60 6.89 -2.91
C GLN A 51 -1.31 6.80 -2.09
N LEU A 52 -1.27 7.48 -0.95
CA LEU A 52 -0.09 7.49 -0.08
C LEU A 52 0.24 6.10 0.45
N SER A 53 -0.76 5.34 0.83
CA SER A 53 -0.55 4.00 1.40
C SER A 53 0.03 3.04 0.38
N ILE A 54 -0.47 3.06 -0.84
CA ILE A 54 0.08 2.25 -1.92
C ILE A 54 1.52 2.67 -2.20
N GLN A 55 1.80 3.97 -2.23
CA GLN A 55 3.17 4.45 -2.43
C GLN A 55 4.11 3.95 -1.34
N ILE A 56 3.69 3.97 -0.09
CA ILE A 56 4.49 3.43 1.03
C ILE A 56 4.81 1.95 0.80
N ILE A 57 3.81 1.16 0.42
CA ILE A 57 4.00 -0.27 0.14
C ILE A 57 5.04 -0.48 -0.95
N LEU A 58 4.94 0.28 -2.04
CA LEU A 58 5.85 0.17 -3.17
C LEU A 58 7.27 0.65 -2.82
N ASP A 59 7.37 1.72 -2.04
CA ASP A 59 8.68 2.26 -1.63
C ASP A 59 9.43 1.28 -0.73
N ILE A 60 8.75 0.70 0.26
CA ILE A 60 9.36 -0.30 1.13
C ILE A 60 9.79 -1.52 0.31
N GLY A 61 8.88 -2.00 -0.55
CA GLY A 61 9.16 -3.17 -1.40
C GLY A 61 10.35 -2.97 -2.30
N SER A 62 10.41 -1.83 -2.99
CA SER A 62 11.53 -1.48 -3.87
C SER A 62 12.85 -1.41 -3.10
N HIS A 63 12.82 -0.84 -1.89
CA HIS A 63 14.02 -0.72 -1.06
C HIS A 63 14.53 -2.10 -0.64
N ILE A 64 13.65 -2.99 -0.19
CA ILE A 64 14.04 -4.36 0.19
C ILE A 64 14.63 -5.10 -1.01
N LEU A 65 13.98 -5.02 -2.18
CA LEU A 65 14.47 -5.71 -3.38
C LEU A 65 15.84 -5.19 -3.80
N ALA A 66 16.04 -3.87 -3.75
CA ALA A 66 17.31 -3.27 -4.14
C ALA A 66 18.44 -3.67 -3.19
N GLU A 67 18.20 -3.57 -1.90
CA GLU A 67 19.27 -3.73 -0.90
C GLU A 67 19.57 -5.19 -0.58
N ASP A 68 18.57 -6.04 -0.49
CA ASP A 68 18.77 -7.45 -0.10
C ASP A 68 18.85 -8.42 -1.27
N PHE A 69 18.26 -8.09 -2.41
CA PHE A 69 18.20 -8.98 -3.57
C PHE A 69 18.88 -8.42 -4.80
N HIS A 70 19.37 -7.18 -4.75
CA HIS A 70 20.02 -6.48 -5.87
C HIS A 70 19.13 -6.46 -7.11
N GLU A 71 17.81 -6.33 -6.91
CA GLU A 71 16.81 -6.24 -7.97
C GLU A 71 16.21 -4.86 -8.01
N ASN A 72 16.09 -4.31 -9.22
CA ASN A 72 15.45 -3.01 -9.45
C ASN A 72 14.42 -3.17 -10.55
N PRO A 73 13.21 -3.69 -10.21
CA PRO A 73 12.17 -3.90 -11.23
C PRO A 73 11.85 -2.60 -11.97
N ALA A 74 11.59 -2.73 -13.27
CA ALA A 74 11.34 -1.57 -14.14
C ALA A 74 9.99 -0.91 -13.86
N THR A 75 9.02 -1.68 -13.35
CA THR A 75 7.66 -1.19 -13.05
C THR A 75 7.26 -1.58 -11.63
N TYR A 76 6.33 -0.82 -11.07
CA TYR A 76 5.80 -1.12 -9.74
C TYR A 76 5.00 -2.44 -9.70
N ASN A 77 4.36 -2.80 -10.82
CA ASN A 77 3.72 -4.11 -10.94
C ASN A 77 4.73 -5.24 -10.71
N GLU A 78 5.90 -5.12 -11.31
CA GLU A 78 6.98 -6.08 -11.15
C GLU A 78 7.53 -6.10 -9.71
N VAL A 79 7.47 -4.96 -9.00
CA VAL A 79 7.86 -4.91 -7.59
C VAL A 79 6.99 -5.86 -6.76
N ILE A 80 5.67 -5.77 -6.91
CA ILE A 80 4.73 -6.61 -6.16
C ILE A 80 4.98 -8.11 -6.47
N LEU A 81 5.14 -8.45 -7.74
CA LEU A 81 5.39 -9.83 -8.16
C LEU A 81 6.72 -10.34 -7.60
N ALA A 82 7.76 -9.51 -7.61
CA ALA A 82 9.07 -9.89 -7.07
C ALA A 82 9.02 -10.11 -5.56
N LEU A 83 8.25 -9.30 -4.83
CA LEU A 83 8.06 -9.51 -3.40
C LEU A 83 7.44 -10.88 -3.10
N GLY A 84 6.49 -11.31 -3.92
CA GLY A 84 5.89 -12.64 -3.80
C GLY A 84 6.88 -13.74 -4.16
N LYS A 85 7.65 -13.55 -5.20
CA LYS A 85 8.67 -14.49 -5.65
C LYS A 85 9.71 -14.78 -4.56
N HIS A 86 10.14 -13.75 -3.85
CA HIS A 86 11.13 -13.86 -2.77
C HIS A 86 10.48 -14.15 -1.40
N GLU A 87 9.19 -14.40 -1.37
CA GLU A 87 8.45 -14.74 -0.16
C GLU A 87 8.51 -13.66 0.92
N ILE A 88 8.74 -12.41 0.54
CA ILE A 88 8.62 -11.26 1.43
C ILE A 88 7.15 -11.05 1.79
N ILE A 89 6.28 -11.23 0.81
CA ILE A 89 4.84 -11.34 0.98
C ILE A 89 4.40 -12.71 0.46
N SER A 90 3.21 -13.16 0.84
CA SER A 90 2.67 -14.42 0.30
C SER A 90 2.40 -14.27 -1.21
N LYS A 91 2.46 -15.38 -1.94
CA LYS A 91 2.14 -15.39 -3.37
C LYS A 91 0.69 -14.97 -3.61
N ASP A 92 -0.22 -15.36 -2.73
CA ASP A 92 -1.63 -15.00 -2.83
C ASP A 92 -1.81 -13.48 -2.69
N LEU A 93 -1.13 -12.86 -1.73
CA LEU A 93 -1.17 -11.42 -1.56
C LEU A 93 -0.60 -10.70 -2.77
N ALA A 94 0.50 -11.21 -3.34
CA ALA A 94 1.12 -10.63 -4.53
C ALA A 94 0.17 -10.67 -5.74
N VAL A 95 -0.41 -11.83 -6.02
CA VAL A 95 -1.31 -12.01 -7.17
C VAL A 95 -2.57 -11.16 -7.00
N ALA A 96 -3.15 -11.14 -5.79
CA ALA A 96 -4.37 -10.39 -5.52
C ALA A 96 -4.16 -8.88 -5.68
N ASN A 97 -2.93 -8.38 -5.54
CA ASN A 97 -2.63 -6.95 -5.51
C ASN A 97 -1.66 -6.49 -6.60
N GLU A 98 -1.44 -7.30 -7.62
CA GLU A 98 -0.52 -6.93 -8.71
C GLU A 98 -0.94 -5.66 -9.44
N GLU A 99 -2.23 -5.34 -9.44
CA GLU A 99 -2.78 -4.17 -10.12
C GLU A 99 -2.83 -2.90 -9.23
N MET A 100 -2.38 -2.99 -7.98
CA MET A 100 -2.49 -1.84 -7.05
C MET A 100 -1.69 -0.62 -7.53
N ALA A 101 -0.55 -0.85 -8.17
CA ALA A 101 0.28 0.24 -8.69
C ALA A 101 -0.43 0.98 -9.82
N LYS A 102 -1.14 0.25 -10.67
CA LYS A 102 -1.92 0.82 -11.76
C LYS A 102 -3.07 1.67 -11.22
N PHE A 103 -3.74 1.18 -10.19
CA PHE A 103 -4.78 1.93 -9.50
C PHE A 103 -4.23 3.23 -8.91
N ARG A 104 -3.09 3.16 -8.23
CA ARG A 104 -2.41 4.34 -7.66
C ARG A 104 -2.06 5.36 -8.74
N ASN A 105 -1.52 4.90 -9.86
CA ASN A 105 -1.15 5.80 -10.96
C ASN A 105 -2.37 6.51 -11.53
N LYS A 106 -3.50 5.83 -11.61
CA LYS A 106 -4.74 6.44 -12.06
C LYS A 106 -5.21 7.54 -11.11
N LEU A 107 -5.11 7.31 -9.80
CA LEU A 107 -5.45 8.32 -8.79
C LEU A 107 -4.58 9.57 -8.90
N VAL A 108 -3.30 9.40 -9.25
CA VAL A 108 -2.34 10.52 -9.32
C VAL A 108 -2.42 11.28 -10.64
N HIS A 109 -2.49 10.54 -11.75
CA HIS A 109 -2.30 11.14 -13.07
C HIS A 109 -3.59 11.32 -13.86
N ASP A 110 -4.68 10.70 -13.45
CA ASP A 110 -5.93 10.69 -14.20
C ASP A 110 -7.13 10.88 -13.26
N TYR A 111 -6.96 11.72 -12.24
CA TYR A 111 -7.98 11.89 -11.19
C TYR A 111 -9.33 12.38 -11.72
N ASP A 112 -9.36 13.08 -12.85
CA ASP A 112 -10.60 13.57 -13.46
C ASP A 112 -11.47 12.45 -14.03
N ASN A 113 -10.85 11.32 -14.37
CA ASN A 113 -11.51 10.17 -14.99
C ASN A 113 -11.64 8.97 -14.06
N VAL A 114 -11.40 9.17 -12.75
CA VAL A 114 -11.51 8.11 -11.77
C VAL A 114 -12.98 7.84 -11.47
N ASP A 115 -13.34 6.56 -11.53
CA ASP A 115 -14.67 6.11 -11.11
C ASP A 115 -14.74 6.07 -9.59
N LYS A 116 -15.47 7.00 -8.99
CA LYS A 116 -15.56 7.15 -7.55
C LYS A 116 -16.14 5.89 -6.88
N THR A 117 -17.05 5.22 -7.54
CA THR A 117 -17.62 3.96 -7.04
C THR A 117 -16.56 2.89 -6.89
N LYS A 118 -15.65 2.79 -7.86
CA LYS A 118 -14.52 1.84 -7.81
C LYS A 118 -13.51 2.21 -6.73
N VAL A 119 -13.31 3.51 -6.49
CA VAL A 119 -12.46 3.98 -5.39
C VAL A 119 -13.01 3.54 -4.05
N LEU A 120 -14.33 3.70 -3.84
CA LEU A 120 -14.98 3.25 -2.61
C LEU A 120 -14.94 1.74 -2.46
N GLU A 121 -15.16 1.01 -3.54
CA GLU A 121 -15.07 -0.44 -3.55
C GLU A 121 -13.67 -0.91 -3.13
N TYR A 122 -12.62 -0.31 -3.69
CA TYR A 122 -11.25 -0.60 -3.30
C TYR A 122 -11.00 -0.24 -1.84
N ALA A 123 -11.49 0.93 -1.40
CA ALA A 123 -11.31 1.41 -0.03
C ALA A 123 -11.88 0.44 1.01
N ARG A 124 -12.95 -0.28 0.69
CA ARG A 124 -13.56 -1.22 1.62
C ARG A 124 -12.67 -2.43 1.91
N SER A 125 -11.85 -2.84 0.94
CA SER A 125 -10.89 -3.94 1.12
C SER A 125 -9.51 -3.46 1.54
N ALA A 126 -9.20 -2.17 1.35
CA ALA A 126 -7.86 -1.64 1.52
C ALA A 126 -7.28 -1.78 2.94
N PRO A 127 -8.02 -1.55 4.03
CA PRO A 127 -7.43 -1.68 5.37
C PRO A 127 -6.81 -3.05 5.61
N GLU A 128 -7.51 -4.14 5.29
CA GLU A 128 -6.97 -5.49 5.47
C GLU A 128 -5.74 -5.73 4.60
N ILE A 129 -5.78 -5.25 3.35
CA ILE A 129 -4.65 -5.36 2.42
C ILE A 129 -3.44 -4.64 3.01
N PHE A 130 -3.63 -3.41 3.47
CA PHE A 130 -2.55 -2.59 4.01
C PHE A 130 -1.99 -3.17 5.30
N TYR A 131 -2.83 -3.70 6.19
CA TYR A 131 -2.37 -4.40 7.38
C TYR A 131 -1.55 -5.64 7.01
N SER A 132 -1.96 -6.37 5.98
CA SER A 132 -1.25 -7.57 5.52
C SER A 132 0.14 -7.24 5.01
N PHE A 133 0.28 -6.18 4.19
CA PHE A 133 1.58 -5.72 3.74
C PHE A 133 2.45 -5.24 4.90
N GLY A 134 1.88 -4.45 5.80
CA GLY A 134 2.61 -3.95 6.98
C GLY A 134 3.14 -5.09 7.84
N LYS A 135 2.30 -6.08 8.11
CA LYS A 135 2.67 -7.26 8.88
C LYS A 135 3.78 -8.07 8.19
N ALA A 136 3.66 -8.23 6.87
CA ALA A 136 4.67 -8.95 6.09
C ALA A 136 6.03 -8.25 6.15
N TYR A 137 6.05 -6.94 6.02
CA TYR A 137 7.29 -6.17 6.09
C TYR A 137 7.92 -6.22 7.48
N VAL A 138 7.13 -6.07 8.53
CA VAL A 138 7.63 -6.20 9.91
C VAL A 138 8.21 -7.60 10.13
N SER A 139 7.49 -8.63 9.70
CA SER A 139 7.96 -10.00 9.80
C SER A 139 9.26 -10.22 9.06
N TYR A 140 9.38 -9.64 7.86
CA TYR A 140 10.59 -9.75 7.06
C TYR A 140 11.80 -9.13 7.77
N ILE A 141 11.67 -7.90 8.26
CA ILE A 141 12.79 -7.22 8.91
C ILE A 141 13.18 -7.89 10.23
N GLN A 142 12.22 -8.48 10.95
CA GLN A 142 12.50 -9.22 12.17
C GLN A 142 13.25 -10.54 11.94
N LYS A 143 13.05 -11.13 10.76
CA LYS A 143 13.72 -12.38 10.37
C LYS A 143 15.06 -12.15 9.68
N SER A 144 15.39 -10.88 9.40
CA SER A 144 16.65 -10.56 8.74
C SER A 144 17.82 -10.97 9.65
N PRO A 145 18.77 -11.77 9.15
CA PRO A 145 19.93 -12.19 9.95
C PRO A 145 20.82 -11.01 10.36
N ASN A 146 20.58 -9.85 9.78
CA ASN A 146 21.39 -8.65 10.04
C ASN A 146 20.83 -7.76 11.15
N LEU A 147 19.77 -8.21 11.83
CA LEU A 147 19.19 -7.51 12.99
C LEU A 147 19.81 -7.94 14.32
N ILE A 148 20.75 -8.85 14.25
CA ILE A 148 21.43 -9.36 15.44
C ILE A 148 22.64 -8.50 15.76
#